data_3bee80ee4b206e93596d6d747b21b85a
#
_entry.id   3bee80ee4b206e93596d6d747b21b85a
#
_cell.length_a   1.000
_cell.length_b   1.000
_cell.length_c   1.000
_cell.angle_alpha   90.00
_cell.angle_beta   90.00
_cell.angle_gamma   90.00
#
_symmetry.space_group_name_H-M   'P 1'
#
loop_
_entity.id
_entity.type
_entity.pdbx_description
1 polymer ?
#
loop_
_entity_poly.entity_id
_entity_poly.type
_entity_poly.pdbx_seq_one_letter_code
_entity_poly.pdbx_strand_id
1 'polypeptide(L)'
;MSTEPSSKPVFLITDEVRHALAVTKRGVDELLIEEEFAQKLARSAATGTPLRIKLGLDPTAPDIHIGHTVVLNKMRQLQDLGHTVIFLIGDFTSLIGDPSGRNATRPPLTREQIESNAKTYFEQAALVLDREKTEIRYNSEWSMPLGADGMIKLASRYTVARILEREDFTKRFQGGVPISIHEFLYPLMQGYDSVALNADLELGGTDQKFNLLVGRELQKQYGQEQQCILTMPLLEGLDGVEKMSKSKGNYVGISEKPTDMFGKLMSISDTLMWRYFELLSFRSLDEIAGFKREAEGGRNPRDFKVLLAQEIVARFHSQPDAERALDDFNHRAKGGVPDDIPSVTLAGAPLAIGQLLKQAGLVPSTSEALRNIDQGGVKIDGATVSDKGLKVEAGEFVVQVGKRRFARVTLTA
;
A
#
# COMPACT_ATOMS: atom_id res chain seq x y z
N MET A 1 26.91 -2.68 47.03
CA MET A 1 26.61 -4.00 46.48
C MET A 1 26.41 -3.78 44.96
N SER A 2 27.41 -4.12 44.16
CA SER A 2 27.32 -4.08 42.72
C SER A 2 26.50 -5.29 42.25
N THR A 3 25.27 -5.04 41.82
CA THR A 3 24.49 -6.06 41.12
C THR A 3 25.13 -6.25 39.77
N GLU A 4 25.81 -7.37 39.55
CA GLU A 4 26.21 -7.82 38.24
C GLU A 4 24.97 -7.82 37.31
N PRO A 5 25.09 -7.34 36.07
CA PRO A 5 23.97 -7.44 35.12
C PRO A 5 23.72 -8.93 34.87
N SER A 6 22.56 -9.42 35.30
CA SER A 6 22.07 -10.76 35.00
C SER A 6 22.18 -10.97 33.47
N SER A 7 23.08 -11.87 33.05
CA SER A 7 23.19 -12.22 31.63
C SER A 7 21.84 -12.79 31.17
N LYS A 8 21.25 -12.18 30.14
CA LYS A 8 20.02 -12.72 29.56
C LYS A 8 20.27 -14.16 29.12
N PRO A 9 19.31 -15.07 29.31
CA PRO A 9 19.47 -16.44 28.83
C PRO A 9 19.66 -16.44 27.31
N VAL A 10 20.66 -17.17 26.84
CA VAL A 10 20.95 -17.36 25.42
C VAL A 10 20.22 -18.61 24.95
N PHE A 11 19.37 -18.49 23.94
CA PHE A 11 18.62 -19.58 23.36
C PHE A 11 19.33 -20.15 22.13
N LEU A 12 19.17 -21.45 21.88
CA LEU A 12 19.77 -22.12 20.74
C LEU A 12 19.13 -21.67 19.42
N ILE A 13 19.96 -21.27 18.46
CA ILE A 13 19.53 -20.96 17.10
C ILE A 13 19.42 -22.24 16.29
N THR A 14 18.21 -22.78 16.21
CA THR A 14 17.87 -24.00 15.44
C THR A 14 17.72 -23.71 13.94
N ASP A 15 17.56 -24.75 13.13
CA ASP A 15 17.25 -24.57 11.69
C ASP A 15 15.91 -23.89 11.47
N GLU A 16 14.91 -24.17 12.32
CA GLU A 16 13.61 -23.49 12.32
C GLU A 16 13.77 -21.98 12.57
N VAL A 17 14.56 -21.59 13.55
CA VAL A 17 14.86 -20.18 13.82
C VAL A 17 15.60 -19.52 12.66
N ARG A 18 16.55 -20.22 12.03
CA ARG A 18 17.25 -19.74 10.83
C ARG A 18 16.28 -19.54 9.66
N HIS A 19 15.35 -20.48 9.47
CA HIS A 19 14.31 -20.34 8.46
C HIS A 19 13.40 -19.15 8.73
N ALA A 20 12.90 -19.00 9.96
CA ALA A 20 12.07 -17.87 10.36
C ALA A 20 12.78 -16.53 10.16
N LEU A 21 14.07 -16.45 10.48
CA LEU A 21 14.89 -15.27 10.24
C LEU A 21 15.05 -14.97 8.73
N ALA A 22 15.28 -16.00 7.90
CA ALA A 22 15.37 -15.84 6.45
C ALA A 22 14.06 -15.34 5.83
N VAL A 23 12.92 -15.89 6.25
CA VAL A 23 11.60 -15.41 5.85
C VAL A 23 11.38 -13.95 6.28
N THR A 24 11.77 -13.63 7.51
CA THR A 24 11.66 -12.26 8.03
C THR A 24 12.49 -11.29 7.21
N LYS A 25 13.69 -11.64 6.81
CA LYS A 25 14.63 -10.78 6.07
C LYS A 25 14.29 -10.59 4.58
N ARG A 26 13.40 -11.39 4.01
CA ARG A 26 13.04 -11.28 2.60
C ARG A 26 12.49 -9.89 2.26
N GLY A 27 13.10 -9.19 1.32
CA GLY A 27 12.64 -7.88 0.83
C GLY A 27 12.68 -6.75 1.87
N VAL A 28 13.34 -6.97 3.00
CA VAL A 28 13.52 -5.98 4.07
C VAL A 28 14.61 -5.01 3.70
N ASP A 29 14.41 -3.74 4.03
CA ASP A 29 15.45 -2.73 3.93
C ASP A 29 16.44 -2.87 5.10
N GLU A 30 15.92 -2.90 6.33
CA GLU A 30 16.75 -3.02 7.52
C GLU A 30 16.02 -3.78 8.65
N LEU A 31 16.74 -4.64 9.35
CA LEU A 31 16.32 -5.29 10.60
C LEU A 31 17.29 -4.92 11.72
N LEU A 32 16.84 -4.12 12.67
CA LEU A 32 17.60 -3.66 13.83
C LEU A 32 17.01 -4.26 15.12
N ILE A 33 17.70 -5.00 15.93
CA ILE A 33 19.04 -5.60 15.77
C ILE A 33 18.84 -7.07 15.43
N GLU A 34 19.49 -7.56 14.36
CA GLU A 34 19.26 -8.92 13.84
C GLU A 34 19.54 -10.00 14.88
N GLU A 35 20.65 -9.88 15.63
CA GLU A 35 21.04 -10.84 16.65
C GLU A 35 20.03 -10.87 17.80
N GLU A 36 19.51 -9.72 18.21
CA GLU A 36 18.46 -9.66 19.23
C GLU A 36 17.17 -10.31 18.74
N PHE A 37 16.81 -10.07 17.47
CA PHE A 37 15.62 -10.67 16.89
C PHE A 37 15.75 -12.18 16.75
N ALA A 38 16.94 -12.69 16.36
CA ALA A 38 17.22 -14.12 16.33
C ALA A 38 17.03 -14.76 17.72
N GLN A 39 17.50 -14.09 18.79
CA GLN A 39 17.30 -14.55 20.16
C GLN A 39 15.82 -14.49 20.60
N LYS A 40 15.05 -13.50 20.18
CA LYS A 40 13.61 -13.44 20.41
C LYS A 40 12.87 -14.59 19.71
N LEU A 41 13.22 -14.88 18.45
CA LEU A 41 12.69 -16.05 17.72
C LEU A 41 13.03 -17.36 18.42
N ALA A 42 14.29 -17.53 18.85
CA ALA A 42 14.74 -18.73 19.56
C ALA A 42 14.03 -18.89 20.90
N ARG A 43 13.83 -17.80 21.65
CA ARG A 43 13.03 -17.80 22.89
C ARG A 43 11.58 -18.22 22.60
N SER A 44 10.98 -17.64 21.58
CA SER A 44 9.60 -17.96 21.18
C SER A 44 9.44 -19.44 20.85
N ALA A 45 10.35 -19.99 20.05
CA ALA A 45 10.37 -21.41 19.70
C ALA A 45 10.55 -22.32 20.94
N ALA A 46 11.46 -21.96 21.85
CA ALA A 46 11.77 -22.74 23.04
C ALA A 46 10.66 -22.69 24.10
N THR A 47 9.92 -21.59 24.19
CA THR A 47 8.89 -21.39 25.23
C THR A 47 7.47 -21.61 24.72
N GLY A 48 7.27 -21.71 23.41
CA GLY A 48 5.94 -21.73 22.79
C GLY A 48 5.18 -20.40 22.91
N THR A 49 5.84 -19.32 23.32
CA THR A 49 5.21 -17.99 23.47
C THR A 49 5.40 -17.18 22.20
N PRO A 50 4.31 -16.84 21.48
CA PRO A 50 4.40 -16.02 20.26
C PRO A 50 5.02 -14.65 20.53
N LEU A 51 5.81 -14.14 19.59
CA LEU A 51 6.25 -12.75 19.61
C LEU A 51 5.06 -11.81 19.28
N ARG A 52 5.08 -10.62 19.84
CA ARG A 52 4.11 -9.56 19.59
C ARG A 52 4.65 -8.62 18.50
N ILE A 53 4.07 -8.71 17.31
CA ILE A 53 4.49 -8.02 16.10
C ILE A 53 3.53 -6.86 15.82
N LYS A 54 4.00 -5.63 15.91
CA LYS A 54 3.17 -4.43 15.78
C LYS A 54 3.37 -3.76 14.41
N LEU A 55 2.27 -3.31 13.82
CA LEU A 55 2.22 -2.32 12.74
C LEU A 55 1.18 -1.27 13.09
N GLY A 56 1.59 -0.01 13.20
CA GLY A 56 0.70 1.13 13.37
C GLY A 56 0.43 1.82 12.03
N LEU A 57 -0.84 2.12 11.78
CA LEU A 57 -1.28 2.88 10.60
C LEU A 57 -2.31 3.94 11.01
N ASP A 58 -2.06 5.17 10.61
CA ASP A 58 -3.01 6.25 10.74
C ASP A 58 -4.06 6.15 9.63
N PRO A 59 -5.36 6.12 9.93
CA PRO A 59 -6.44 6.02 8.94
C PRO A 59 -6.64 7.36 8.20
N THR A 60 -5.66 7.76 7.42
CA THR A 60 -5.62 9.07 6.75
C THR A 60 -6.40 9.14 5.44
N ALA A 61 -6.80 8.00 4.89
CA ALA A 61 -7.60 7.89 3.67
C ALA A 61 -8.39 6.58 3.70
N PRO A 62 -9.58 6.50 3.08
CA PRO A 62 -10.44 5.32 3.19
C PRO A 62 -9.91 4.06 2.49
N ASP A 63 -8.95 4.19 1.57
CA ASP A 63 -8.51 3.07 0.75
C ASP A 63 -7.01 2.78 0.89
N ILE A 64 -6.67 1.50 0.79
CA ILE A 64 -5.30 0.96 0.74
C ILE A 64 -4.92 0.72 -0.74
N HIS A 65 -3.66 0.94 -1.09
CA HIS A 65 -3.08 0.53 -2.38
C HIS A 65 -2.01 -0.54 -2.16
N ILE A 66 -1.59 -1.22 -3.23
CA ILE A 66 -0.62 -2.33 -3.13
C ILE A 66 0.72 -1.94 -2.49
N GLY A 67 1.08 -0.66 -2.48
CA GLY A 67 2.27 -0.18 -1.74
C GLY A 67 2.17 -0.39 -0.22
N HIS A 68 0.98 -0.24 0.37
CA HIS A 68 0.76 -0.55 1.78
C HIS A 68 0.82 -2.06 2.06
N THR A 69 0.51 -2.87 1.05
CA THR A 69 0.52 -4.33 1.24
C THR A 69 1.93 -4.92 1.34
N VAL A 70 2.97 -4.17 1.02
CA VAL A 70 4.37 -4.60 1.23
C VAL A 70 4.60 -4.94 2.70
N VAL A 71 4.24 -4.04 3.61
CA VAL A 71 4.40 -4.27 5.05
C VAL A 71 3.35 -5.25 5.59
N LEU A 72 2.12 -5.25 5.04
CA LEU A 72 1.09 -6.21 5.41
C LEU A 72 1.47 -7.65 5.02
N ASN A 73 2.08 -7.84 3.86
CA ASN A 73 2.61 -9.14 3.44
C ASN A 73 3.69 -9.64 4.40
N LYS A 74 4.55 -8.74 4.89
CA LYS A 74 5.55 -9.10 5.91
C LYS A 74 4.87 -9.49 7.23
N MET A 75 3.86 -8.76 7.67
CA MET A 75 3.06 -9.16 8.83
C MET A 75 2.42 -10.55 8.65
N ARG A 76 1.86 -10.82 7.46
CA ARG A 76 1.28 -12.13 7.15
C ARG A 76 2.32 -13.25 7.22
N GLN A 77 3.53 -13.05 6.71
CA GLN A 77 4.62 -14.02 6.83
C GLN A 77 4.96 -14.32 8.30
N LEU A 78 5.00 -13.29 9.15
CA LEU A 78 5.25 -13.46 10.59
C LEU A 78 4.06 -14.13 11.31
N GLN A 79 2.84 -13.87 10.87
CA GLN A 79 1.63 -14.53 11.35
C GLN A 79 1.62 -16.03 11.00
N ASP A 80 2.05 -16.39 9.77
CA ASP A 80 2.17 -17.76 9.31
C ASP A 80 3.28 -18.54 10.06
N LEU A 81 4.30 -17.83 10.58
CA LEU A 81 5.31 -18.36 11.50
C LEU A 81 4.80 -18.56 12.94
N GLY A 82 3.51 -18.29 13.20
CA GLY A 82 2.88 -18.50 14.50
C GLY A 82 2.98 -17.34 15.48
N HIS A 83 3.39 -16.15 15.04
CA HIS A 83 3.47 -14.96 15.91
C HIS A 83 2.14 -14.21 15.97
N THR A 84 1.92 -13.48 17.07
CA THR A 84 0.76 -12.60 17.24
C THR A 84 1.00 -11.30 16.52
N VAL A 85 0.22 -11.02 15.47
CA VAL A 85 0.28 -9.74 14.77
C VAL A 85 -0.76 -8.78 15.31
N ILE A 86 -0.32 -7.54 15.55
CA ILE A 86 -1.12 -6.45 16.10
C ILE A 86 -1.26 -5.39 15.04
N PHE A 87 -2.47 -5.25 14.51
CA PHE A 87 -2.83 -4.18 13.61
C PHE A 87 -3.33 -2.99 14.44
N LEU A 88 -2.46 -2.00 14.61
CA LEU A 88 -2.74 -0.83 15.43
C LEU A 88 -3.30 0.30 14.57
N ILE A 89 -4.49 0.74 14.90
CA ILE A 89 -5.13 1.91 14.31
C ILE A 89 -4.75 3.14 15.12
N GLY A 90 -4.06 4.08 14.46
CA GLY A 90 -3.60 5.33 15.04
C GLY A 90 -4.71 6.38 15.08
N ASP A 91 -5.80 6.10 15.80
CA ASP A 91 -6.92 7.02 15.91
C ASP A 91 -6.60 8.26 16.77
N PHE A 92 -5.74 8.12 17.79
CA PHE A 92 -5.23 9.24 18.56
C PHE A 92 -4.11 9.99 17.83
N THR A 93 -3.14 9.27 17.26
CA THR A 93 -2.02 9.88 16.53
C THR A 93 -2.47 10.63 15.29
N SER A 94 -3.56 10.22 14.66
CA SER A 94 -4.18 10.94 13.55
C SER A 94 -4.68 12.35 13.91
N LEU A 95 -4.98 12.62 15.18
CA LEU A 95 -5.32 13.96 15.65
C LEU A 95 -4.09 14.90 15.64
N ILE A 96 -2.90 14.33 15.79
CA ILE A 96 -1.63 15.06 15.70
C ILE A 96 -1.23 15.20 14.22
N GLY A 97 -1.33 14.11 13.47
CA GLY A 97 -0.88 13.98 12.08
C GLY A 97 0.61 13.68 11.98
N ASP A 98 0.94 12.60 11.26
CA ASP A 98 2.33 12.18 11.05
C ASP A 98 3.12 13.24 10.26
N PRO A 99 4.16 13.85 10.85
CA PRO A 99 5.01 14.82 10.16
C PRO A 99 6.05 14.17 9.24
N SER A 100 6.21 12.83 9.23
CA SER A 100 7.24 12.12 8.47
C SER A 100 7.21 12.45 6.98
N GLY A 101 8.37 12.86 6.44
CA GLY A 101 8.53 13.17 5.01
C GLY A 101 7.74 14.38 4.51
N ARG A 102 7.35 15.31 5.40
CA ARG A 102 6.56 16.50 5.08
C ARG A 102 7.37 17.78 5.18
N ASN A 103 7.08 18.70 4.28
CA ASN A 103 7.67 20.04 4.27
C ASN A 103 6.82 21.10 5.00
N ALA A 104 5.64 20.70 5.50
CA ALA A 104 4.71 21.56 6.22
C ALA A 104 3.82 20.75 7.17
N THR A 105 3.28 21.41 8.18
CA THR A 105 2.33 20.84 9.14
C THR A 105 1.09 20.27 8.42
N ARG A 106 0.69 19.07 8.78
CA ARG A 106 -0.50 18.40 8.24
C ARG A 106 -1.77 18.94 8.90
N PRO A 107 -2.83 19.26 8.14
CA PRO A 107 -4.12 19.53 8.74
C PRO A 107 -4.60 18.31 9.54
N PRO A 108 -5.06 18.48 10.79
CA PRO A 108 -5.60 17.39 11.59
C PRO A 108 -6.91 16.88 10.99
N LEU A 109 -7.15 15.57 11.10
CA LEU A 109 -8.43 14.96 10.75
C LEU A 109 -9.44 15.15 11.89
N THR A 110 -10.73 15.21 11.56
CA THR A 110 -11.78 15.16 12.59
C THR A 110 -11.96 13.74 13.12
N ARG A 111 -12.54 13.61 14.31
CA ARG A 111 -12.80 12.26 14.90
C ARG A 111 -13.72 11.44 14.00
N GLU A 112 -14.74 12.05 13.42
CA GLU A 112 -15.70 11.38 12.52
C GLU A 112 -15.00 10.86 11.26
N GLN A 113 -14.03 11.61 10.71
CA GLN A 113 -13.23 11.18 9.57
C GLN A 113 -12.33 9.99 9.96
N ILE A 114 -11.69 10.06 11.13
CA ILE A 114 -10.82 8.99 11.65
C ILE A 114 -11.64 7.70 11.85
N GLU A 115 -12.80 7.79 12.52
CA GLU A 115 -13.67 6.63 12.76
C GLU A 115 -14.20 6.01 11.46
N SER A 116 -14.62 6.84 10.51
CA SER A 116 -15.07 6.37 9.20
C SER A 116 -13.97 5.65 8.44
N ASN A 117 -12.77 6.22 8.41
CA ASN A 117 -11.63 5.61 7.73
C ASN A 117 -11.15 4.32 8.43
N ALA A 118 -11.13 4.30 9.76
CA ALA A 118 -10.68 3.17 10.55
C ALA A 118 -11.47 1.88 10.27
N LYS A 119 -12.79 2.01 10.07
CA LYS A 119 -13.66 0.87 9.75
C LYS A 119 -13.23 0.17 8.46
N THR A 120 -12.87 0.92 7.43
CA THR A 120 -12.49 0.37 6.12
C THR A 120 -11.05 -0.15 6.11
N TYR A 121 -10.17 0.40 6.96
CA TYR A 121 -8.75 0.05 6.98
C TYR A 121 -8.51 -1.41 7.33
N PHE A 122 -9.15 -1.89 8.40
CA PHE A 122 -8.97 -3.29 8.79
C PHE A 122 -9.65 -4.25 7.82
N GLU A 123 -10.83 -3.92 7.29
CA GLU A 123 -11.49 -4.76 6.28
C GLU A 123 -10.59 -4.98 5.07
N GLN A 124 -9.88 -3.95 4.64
CA GLN A 124 -8.92 -4.05 3.55
C GLN A 124 -7.64 -4.79 3.96
N ALA A 125 -7.12 -4.56 5.17
CA ALA A 125 -5.95 -5.30 5.68
C ALA A 125 -6.24 -6.79 5.84
N ALA A 126 -7.48 -7.16 6.17
CA ALA A 126 -7.94 -8.54 6.30
C ALA A 126 -8.02 -9.31 4.96
N LEU A 127 -7.83 -8.64 3.82
CA LEU A 127 -7.60 -9.32 2.54
C LEU A 127 -6.18 -9.93 2.47
N VAL A 128 -5.27 -9.50 3.34
CA VAL A 128 -3.90 -10.01 3.43
C VAL A 128 -3.68 -10.79 4.73
N LEU A 129 -4.12 -10.24 5.86
CA LEU A 129 -3.94 -10.83 7.18
C LEU A 129 -5.03 -11.85 7.49
N ASP A 130 -4.69 -12.86 8.28
CA ASP A 130 -5.67 -13.78 8.87
C ASP A 130 -6.44 -13.02 9.95
N ARG A 131 -7.73 -12.83 9.71
CA ARG A 131 -8.60 -12.01 10.57
C ARG A 131 -8.71 -12.55 11.98
N GLU A 132 -8.78 -13.87 12.13
CA GLU A 132 -8.97 -14.52 13.43
C GLU A 132 -7.70 -14.50 14.30
N LYS A 133 -6.53 -14.36 13.64
CA LYS A 133 -5.21 -14.32 14.30
C LYS A 133 -4.64 -12.91 14.39
N THR A 134 -5.41 -11.89 14.04
CA THR A 134 -4.96 -10.50 14.10
C THR A 134 -5.59 -9.78 15.28
N GLU A 135 -4.75 -9.29 16.19
CA GLU A 135 -5.16 -8.42 17.28
C GLU A 135 -5.35 -6.99 16.74
N ILE A 136 -6.57 -6.47 16.79
CA ILE A 136 -6.87 -5.09 16.38
C ILE A 136 -6.87 -4.23 17.64
N ARG A 137 -6.08 -3.15 17.62
CA ARG A 137 -5.99 -2.21 18.75
C ARG A 137 -6.10 -0.77 18.24
N TYR A 138 -6.55 0.10 19.11
CA TYR A 138 -6.65 1.53 18.89
C TYR A 138 -5.76 2.26 19.88
N ASN A 139 -4.91 3.17 19.44
CA ASN A 139 -3.99 3.81 20.39
C ASN A 139 -4.66 4.83 21.30
N SER A 140 -5.89 5.21 21.06
CA SER A 140 -6.72 5.92 22.04
C SER A 140 -6.96 5.14 23.32
N GLU A 141 -6.89 3.80 23.32
CA GLU A 141 -7.11 2.93 24.48
C GLU A 141 -6.16 3.27 25.64
N TRP A 142 -4.93 3.63 25.35
CA TRP A 142 -3.92 4.01 26.36
C TRP A 142 -3.54 5.48 26.30
N SER A 143 -3.70 6.14 25.14
CA SER A 143 -3.32 7.54 24.98
C SER A 143 -4.30 8.49 25.67
N MET A 144 -5.61 8.23 25.58
CA MET A 144 -6.62 9.03 26.26
C MET A 144 -6.51 8.98 27.79
N PRO A 145 -6.30 7.80 28.42
CA PRO A 145 -6.12 7.71 29.88
C PRO A 145 -4.84 8.34 30.42
N LEU A 146 -3.82 8.64 29.58
CA LEU A 146 -2.60 9.32 30.03
C LEU A 146 -2.90 10.65 30.73
N GLY A 147 -3.87 11.40 30.21
CA GLY A 147 -4.16 12.73 30.70
C GLY A 147 -2.97 13.70 30.62
N ALA A 148 -3.08 14.86 31.22
CA ALA A 148 -2.03 15.87 31.18
C ALA A 148 -0.74 15.40 31.92
N ASP A 149 -0.89 14.76 33.05
CA ASP A 149 0.23 14.24 33.83
C ASP A 149 1.04 13.19 33.08
N GLY A 150 0.35 12.24 32.45
CA GLY A 150 0.99 11.21 31.64
C GLY A 150 1.71 11.78 30.43
N MET A 151 1.12 12.77 29.76
CA MET A 151 1.75 13.47 28.64
C MET A 151 3.02 14.22 29.07
N ILE A 152 3.01 14.88 30.21
CA ILE A 152 4.21 15.56 30.76
C ILE A 152 5.29 14.52 31.08
N LYS A 153 4.93 13.40 31.73
CA LYS A 153 5.86 12.31 32.04
C LYS A 153 6.45 11.68 30.79
N LEU A 154 5.64 11.48 29.74
CA LEU A 154 6.10 10.95 28.47
C LEU A 154 7.04 11.94 27.76
N ALA A 155 6.65 13.20 27.65
CA ALA A 155 7.46 14.25 27.04
C ALA A 155 8.80 14.48 27.75
N SER A 156 8.86 14.29 29.09
CA SER A 156 10.09 14.44 29.86
C SER A 156 11.15 13.35 29.58
N ARG A 157 10.77 12.26 28.89
CA ARG A 157 11.68 11.13 28.56
C ARG A 157 12.48 11.36 27.29
N TYR A 158 12.20 12.42 26.54
CA TYR A 158 12.86 12.67 25.28
C TYR A 158 13.22 14.16 25.16
N THR A 159 14.33 14.48 24.50
CA THR A 159 14.78 15.87 24.38
C THR A 159 14.44 16.44 22.99
N VAL A 160 14.23 17.75 22.92
CA VAL A 160 14.06 18.47 21.65
C VAL A 160 15.23 18.22 20.72
N ALA A 161 16.48 18.19 21.25
CA ALA A 161 17.67 17.91 20.44
C ALA A 161 17.57 16.57 19.73
N ARG A 162 17.10 15.52 20.40
CA ARG A 162 16.91 14.18 19.82
C ARG A 162 15.79 14.16 18.79
N ILE A 163 14.69 14.89 19.02
CA ILE A 163 13.59 14.95 18.05
C ILE A 163 14.04 15.67 16.77
N LEU A 164 14.88 16.71 16.91
CA LEU A 164 15.43 17.44 15.77
C LEU A 164 16.46 16.66 14.95
N GLU A 165 16.92 15.48 15.39
CA GLU A 165 17.73 14.55 14.57
C GLU A 165 16.92 13.94 13.42
N ARG A 166 15.58 13.96 13.48
CA ARG A 166 14.75 13.49 12.37
C ARG A 166 14.88 14.40 11.17
N GLU A 167 15.16 13.83 10.01
CA GLU A 167 15.60 14.54 8.81
C GLU A 167 14.65 15.68 8.37
N ASP A 168 13.34 15.46 8.41
CA ASP A 168 12.35 16.48 8.05
C ASP A 168 12.31 17.63 9.06
N PHE A 169 12.41 17.34 10.36
CA PHE A 169 12.52 18.38 11.37
C PHE A 169 13.85 19.14 11.26
N THR A 170 14.97 18.45 11.03
CA THR A 170 16.27 19.09 10.77
C THR A 170 16.17 20.08 9.60
N LYS A 171 15.64 19.64 8.47
CA LYS A 171 15.48 20.46 7.26
C LYS A 171 14.60 21.69 7.51
N ARG A 172 13.45 21.48 8.16
CA ARG A 172 12.51 22.56 8.48
C ARG A 172 13.12 23.56 9.46
N PHE A 173 13.77 23.08 10.51
CA PHE A 173 14.42 23.92 11.51
C PHE A 173 15.54 24.79 10.89
N GLN A 174 16.42 24.18 10.10
CA GLN A 174 17.52 24.89 9.41
C GLN A 174 17.00 25.84 8.34
N GLY A 175 15.90 25.50 7.68
CA GLY A 175 15.26 26.32 6.66
C GLY A 175 14.34 27.43 7.20
N GLY A 176 14.20 27.56 8.53
CA GLY A 176 13.28 28.53 9.15
C GLY A 176 11.80 28.24 8.89
N VAL A 177 11.46 27.03 8.48
CA VAL A 177 10.07 26.58 8.26
C VAL A 177 9.44 26.27 9.62
N PRO A 178 8.25 26.80 9.95
CA PRO A 178 7.61 26.57 11.25
C PRO A 178 7.40 25.08 11.56
N ILE A 179 7.69 24.72 12.82
CA ILE A 179 7.38 23.41 13.39
C ILE A 179 6.48 23.65 14.60
N SER A 180 5.27 23.09 14.58
CA SER A 180 4.34 23.22 15.69
C SER A 180 4.70 22.24 16.81
N ILE A 181 4.53 22.66 18.08
CA ILE A 181 4.93 21.86 19.25
C ILE A 181 4.24 20.48 19.27
N HIS A 182 2.97 20.40 18.85
CA HIS A 182 2.25 19.11 18.81
C HIS A 182 2.89 18.09 17.86
N GLU A 183 3.61 18.53 16.81
CA GLU A 183 4.30 17.63 15.88
C GLU A 183 5.40 16.81 16.59
N PHE A 184 6.02 17.38 17.64
CA PHE A 184 7.01 16.67 18.47
C PHE A 184 6.40 15.56 19.33
N LEU A 185 5.09 15.62 19.58
CA LEU A 185 4.39 14.58 20.33
C LEU A 185 4.16 13.32 19.50
N TYR A 186 4.07 13.44 18.17
CA TYR A 186 3.77 12.29 17.30
C TYR A 186 4.72 11.11 17.52
N PRO A 187 6.06 11.27 17.36
CA PRO A 187 6.99 10.16 17.57
C PRO A 187 6.97 9.61 18.99
N LEU A 188 6.64 10.43 20.00
CA LEU A 188 6.52 9.98 21.38
C LEU A 188 5.27 9.12 21.60
N MET A 189 4.15 9.51 20.99
CA MET A 189 2.89 8.76 21.08
C MET A 189 3.01 7.43 20.35
N GLN A 190 3.56 7.41 19.12
CA GLN A 190 3.86 6.17 18.40
C GLN A 190 4.81 5.27 19.19
N GLY A 191 5.84 5.85 19.80
CA GLY A 191 6.78 5.10 20.63
C GLY A 191 6.13 4.53 21.89
N TYR A 192 5.20 5.26 22.50
CA TYR A 192 4.44 4.79 23.66
C TYR A 192 3.49 3.64 23.33
N ASP A 193 2.98 3.56 22.10
CA ASP A 193 2.22 2.40 21.63
C ASP A 193 3.01 1.10 21.80
N SER A 194 4.31 1.12 21.54
CA SER A 194 5.18 -0.06 21.72
C SER A 194 5.35 -0.44 23.19
N VAL A 195 5.38 0.55 24.08
CA VAL A 195 5.38 0.32 25.53
C VAL A 195 4.06 -0.30 25.98
N ALA A 196 2.93 0.28 25.56
CA ALA A 196 1.60 -0.20 25.95
C ALA A 196 1.32 -1.63 25.45
N LEU A 197 1.82 -1.96 24.27
CA LEU A 197 1.63 -3.26 23.63
C LEU A 197 2.69 -4.31 24.03
N ASN A 198 3.77 -3.94 24.74
CA ASN A 198 4.92 -4.82 24.93
C ASN A 198 5.39 -5.43 23.60
N ALA A 199 5.58 -4.62 22.58
CA ALA A 199 5.94 -5.09 21.26
C ALA A 199 7.34 -5.73 21.26
N ASP A 200 7.49 -6.88 20.58
CA ASP A 200 8.78 -7.55 20.36
C ASP A 200 9.43 -7.11 19.05
N LEU A 201 8.61 -6.80 18.05
CA LEU A 201 9.01 -6.28 16.75
C LEU A 201 8.02 -5.22 16.28
N GLU A 202 8.50 -4.11 15.78
CA GLU A 202 7.68 -3.10 15.11
C GLU A 202 8.07 -2.97 13.65
N LEU A 203 7.07 -3.01 12.75
CA LEU A 203 7.22 -2.85 11.32
C LEU A 203 6.86 -1.44 10.89
N GLY A 204 7.55 -0.94 9.86
CA GLY A 204 7.21 0.32 9.20
C GLY A 204 7.86 0.46 7.84
N GLY A 205 7.53 1.53 7.12
CA GLY A 205 8.30 1.95 5.96
C GLY A 205 9.65 2.55 6.37
N THR A 206 10.58 2.69 5.43
CA THR A 206 11.88 3.34 5.68
C THR A 206 11.74 4.75 6.23
N ASP A 207 10.68 5.47 5.87
CA ASP A 207 10.34 6.81 6.36
C ASP A 207 9.90 6.82 7.84
N GLN A 208 9.59 5.68 8.43
CA GLN A 208 9.18 5.53 9.84
C GLN A 208 10.33 5.19 10.80
N LYS A 209 11.54 4.92 10.29
CA LYS A 209 12.67 4.41 11.09
C LYS A 209 12.91 5.20 12.37
N PHE A 210 12.87 6.53 12.32
CA PHE A 210 13.05 7.37 13.49
C PHE A 210 11.99 7.10 14.57
N ASN A 211 10.72 7.05 14.19
CA ASN A 211 9.63 6.81 15.13
C ASN A 211 9.71 5.41 15.77
N LEU A 212 10.12 4.39 14.98
CA LEU A 212 10.33 3.03 15.47
C LEU A 212 11.46 2.98 16.52
N LEU A 213 12.54 3.73 16.31
CA LEU A 213 13.65 3.86 17.25
C LEU A 213 13.22 4.57 18.56
N VAL A 214 12.34 5.55 18.49
CA VAL A 214 11.75 6.18 19.67
C VAL A 214 11.02 5.15 20.53
N GLY A 215 10.24 4.23 19.91
CA GLY A 215 9.57 3.14 20.61
C GLY A 215 10.53 2.24 21.37
N ARG A 216 11.61 1.85 20.70
CA ARG A 216 12.68 1.04 21.31
C ARG A 216 13.33 1.74 22.52
N GLU A 217 13.61 3.03 22.41
CA GLU A 217 14.20 3.81 23.52
C GLU A 217 13.21 3.99 24.67
N LEU A 218 11.95 4.27 24.39
CA LEU A 218 10.93 4.40 25.43
C LEU A 218 10.73 3.09 26.19
N GLN A 219 10.66 1.93 25.53
CA GLN A 219 10.58 0.63 26.20
C GLN A 219 11.71 0.45 27.21
N LYS A 220 12.96 0.77 26.84
CA LYS A 220 14.11 0.74 27.76
C LYS A 220 13.86 1.61 29.01
N GLN A 221 13.39 2.84 28.79
CA GLN A 221 13.13 3.78 29.89
C GLN A 221 11.96 3.38 30.78
N TYR A 222 11.04 2.56 30.25
CA TYR A 222 9.95 1.95 31.01
C TYR A 222 10.33 0.60 31.62
N GLY A 223 11.61 0.17 31.51
CA GLY A 223 12.10 -1.08 32.09
C GLY A 223 11.66 -2.33 31.32
N GLN A 224 11.24 -2.20 30.11
CA GLN A 224 10.86 -3.31 29.23
C GLN A 224 12.03 -3.80 28.37
N GLU A 225 11.94 -5.01 27.86
CA GLU A 225 12.82 -5.48 26.81
C GLU A 225 12.55 -4.68 25.53
N GLN A 226 13.61 -4.18 24.92
CA GLN A 226 13.50 -3.36 23.72
C GLN A 226 13.00 -4.18 22.53
N GLN A 227 12.05 -3.63 21.78
CA GLN A 227 11.62 -4.21 20.49
C GLN A 227 12.75 -4.18 19.46
N CYS A 228 12.75 -5.12 18.54
CA CYS A 228 13.44 -4.97 17.27
C CYS A 228 12.61 -4.11 16.33
N ILE A 229 13.24 -3.53 15.33
CA ILE A 229 12.55 -2.76 14.28
C ILE A 229 12.86 -3.34 12.92
N LEU A 230 11.85 -3.34 12.05
CA LEU A 230 11.96 -3.84 10.70
C LEU A 230 11.40 -2.80 9.74
N THR A 231 12.27 -2.28 8.85
CA THR A 231 11.84 -1.34 7.83
C THR A 231 11.68 -2.04 6.48
N MET A 232 10.54 -1.79 5.84
CA MET A 232 10.27 -2.21 4.48
C MET A 232 10.51 -1.06 3.53
N PRO A 233 11.08 -1.33 2.34
CA PRO A 233 11.23 -0.29 1.33
C PRO A 233 9.86 0.21 0.88
N LEU A 234 9.80 1.49 0.52
CA LEU A 234 8.64 2.07 -0.12
C LEU A 234 8.53 1.51 -1.55
N LEU A 235 7.33 1.09 -1.93
CA LEU A 235 7.08 0.57 -3.27
C LEU A 235 7.01 1.74 -4.27
N GLU A 236 7.75 1.62 -5.36
CA GLU A 236 7.67 2.53 -6.49
C GLU A 236 6.31 2.41 -7.17
N GLY A 237 5.75 3.53 -7.63
CA GLY A 237 4.50 3.56 -8.39
C GLY A 237 4.65 3.04 -9.80
N LEU A 238 3.58 3.14 -10.59
CA LEU A 238 3.53 2.66 -11.98
C LEU A 238 4.58 3.32 -12.89
N ASP A 239 5.06 4.51 -12.49
CA ASP A 239 6.15 5.23 -13.17
C ASP A 239 7.54 4.61 -12.93
N GLY A 240 7.68 3.76 -11.91
CA GLY A 240 8.94 3.10 -11.54
C GLY A 240 9.99 4.02 -10.91
N VAL A 241 9.64 5.24 -10.52
CA VAL A 241 10.55 6.27 -9.99
C VAL A 241 10.11 6.75 -8.63
N GLU A 242 8.90 7.29 -8.54
CA GLU A 242 8.39 7.85 -7.29
C GLU A 242 7.64 6.81 -6.47
N LYS A 243 7.65 7.00 -5.15
CA LYS A 243 6.85 6.12 -4.28
C LYS A 243 5.38 6.11 -4.71
N MET A 244 4.77 4.93 -4.65
CA MET A 244 3.35 4.75 -4.95
C MET A 244 2.49 5.65 -4.05
N SER A 245 1.64 6.47 -4.66
CA SER A 245 0.79 7.40 -3.94
C SER A 245 -0.46 7.75 -4.74
N LYS A 246 -1.59 7.89 -4.06
CA LYS A 246 -2.85 8.38 -4.66
C LYS A 246 -2.73 9.80 -5.19
N SER A 247 -2.06 10.69 -4.44
CA SER A 247 -1.88 12.09 -4.84
C SER A 247 -1.08 12.26 -6.12
N LYS A 248 -0.27 11.25 -6.49
CA LYS A 248 0.51 11.22 -7.74
C LYS A 248 -0.17 10.47 -8.87
N GLY A 249 -1.27 9.78 -8.59
CA GLY A 249 -2.00 8.99 -9.60
C GLY A 249 -1.23 7.77 -10.12
N ASN A 250 -0.10 7.38 -9.48
CA ASN A 250 0.78 6.29 -9.89
C ASN A 250 0.55 4.99 -9.11
N TYR A 251 -0.66 4.79 -8.60
CA TYR A 251 -1.00 3.71 -7.68
C TYR A 251 -1.92 2.64 -8.30
N VAL A 252 -1.93 1.46 -7.66
CA VAL A 252 -2.91 0.40 -7.85
C VAL A 252 -3.67 0.22 -6.53
N GLY A 253 -4.95 0.54 -6.52
CA GLY A 253 -5.82 0.34 -5.34
C GLY A 253 -6.23 -1.13 -5.22
N ILE A 254 -6.28 -1.66 -4.00
CA ILE A 254 -6.68 -3.07 -3.78
C ILE A 254 -8.19 -3.30 -3.97
N SER A 255 -8.98 -2.25 -3.98
CA SER A 255 -10.42 -2.27 -4.24
C SER A 255 -10.80 -1.86 -5.69
N GLU A 256 -9.81 -1.61 -6.55
CA GLU A 256 -10.08 -1.34 -7.97
C GLU A 256 -10.66 -2.56 -8.67
N LYS A 257 -11.39 -2.35 -9.78
CA LYS A 257 -11.92 -3.45 -10.59
C LYS A 257 -10.78 -4.39 -11.03
N PRO A 258 -11.00 -5.71 -11.08
CA PRO A 258 -9.99 -6.69 -11.49
C PRO A 258 -9.30 -6.36 -12.82
N THR A 259 -10.07 -5.91 -13.82
CA THR A 259 -9.57 -5.54 -15.15
C THR A 259 -8.69 -4.30 -15.14
N ASP A 260 -9.00 -3.31 -14.28
CA ASP A 260 -8.21 -2.08 -14.14
C ASP A 260 -6.91 -2.38 -13.40
N MET A 261 -6.99 -3.12 -12.28
CA MET A 261 -5.83 -3.59 -11.54
C MET A 261 -4.88 -4.38 -12.43
N PHE A 262 -5.40 -5.36 -13.19
CA PHE A 262 -4.63 -6.18 -14.13
C PHE A 262 -3.95 -5.32 -15.20
N GLY A 263 -4.69 -4.41 -15.82
CA GLY A 263 -4.17 -3.50 -16.85
C GLY A 263 -3.04 -2.59 -16.34
N LYS A 264 -3.17 -2.07 -15.11
CA LYS A 264 -2.13 -1.28 -14.45
C LYS A 264 -0.87 -2.11 -14.19
N LEU A 265 -1.01 -3.32 -13.64
CA LEU A 265 0.11 -4.23 -13.40
C LEU A 265 0.81 -4.64 -14.69
N MET A 266 0.07 -4.84 -15.79
CA MET A 266 0.67 -5.11 -17.09
C MET A 266 1.41 -3.91 -17.71
N SER A 267 1.16 -2.69 -17.22
CA SER A 267 1.78 -1.47 -17.76
C SER A 267 3.15 -1.14 -17.16
N ILE A 268 3.54 -1.77 -16.05
CA ILE A 268 4.83 -1.52 -15.40
C ILE A 268 6.01 -1.98 -16.26
N SER A 269 7.19 -1.41 -16.05
CA SER A 269 8.41 -1.86 -16.73
C SER A 269 8.81 -3.28 -16.30
N ASP A 270 9.62 -3.97 -17.12
CA ASP A 270 10.10 -5.30 -16.77
C ASP A 270 11.03 -5.27 -15.55
N THR A 271 11.79 -4.19 -15.37
CA THR A 271 12.62 -3.99 -14.18
C THR A 271 11.75 -3.87 -12.92
N LEU A 272 10.70 -3.04 -12.98
CA LEU A 272 9.77 -2.85 -11.86
C LEU A 272 8.99 -4.13 -11.55
N MET A 273 8.69 -4.95 -12.54
CA MET A 273 8.04 -6.25 -12.35
C MET A 273 8.83 -7.15 -11.38
N TRP A 274 10.14 -7.23 -11.51
CA TRP A 274 10.97 -8.04 -10.60
C TRP A 274 10.95 -7.50 -9.16
N ARG A 275 10.92 -6.18 -9.01
CA ARG A 275 10.76 -5.53 -7.72
C ARG A 275 9.42 -5.87 -7.08
N TYR A 276 8.35 -5.86 -7.88
CA TYR A 276 7.01 -6.25 -7.40
C TYR A 276 6.93 -7.74 -7.05
N PHE A 277 7.60 -8.63 -7.80
CA PHE A 277 7.71 -10.03 -7.41
C PHE A 277 8.37 -10.20 -6.04
N GLU A 278 9.46 -9.49 -5.78
CA GLU A 278 10.18 -9.58 -4.51
C GLU A 278 9.32 -9.12 -3.33
N LEU A 279 8.60 -8.00 -3.47
CA LEU A 279 7.92 -7.32 -2.38
C LEU A 279 6.44 -7.72 -2.22
N LEU A 280 5.77 -8.12 -3.29
CA LEU A 280 4.33 -8.35 -3.28
C LEU A 280 3.95 -9.82 -3.48
N SER A 281 4.78 -10.63 -4.15
CA SER A 281 4.46 -12.03 -4.42
C SER A 281 4.73 -12.92 -3.21
N PHE A 282 3.90 -13.95 -3.01
CA PHE A 282 4.14 -15.00 -2.02
C PHE A 282 4.94 -16.19 -2.57
N ARG A 283 5.36 -16.14 -3.83
CA ARG A 283 6.26 -17.14 -4.41
C ARG A 283 7.60 -17.14 -3.70
N SER A 284 8.24 -18.30 -3.66
CA SER A 284 9.59 -18.42 -3.07
C SER A 284 10.61 -17.60 -3.86
N LEU A 285 11.70 -17.20 -3.19
CA LEU A 285 12.80 -16.50 -3.87
C LEU A 285 13.44 -17.38 -4.95
N ASP A 286 13.46 -18.72 -4.75
CA ASP A 286 13.99 -19.68 -5.72
C ASP A 286 13.13 -19.75 -7.00
N GLU A 287 11.80 -19.71 -6.87
CA GLU A 287 10.90 -19.61 -8.02
C GLU A 287 11.14 -18.30 -8.79
N ILE A 288 11.23 -17.17 -8.07
CA ILE A 288 11.49 -15.86 -8.68
C ILE A 288 12.85 -15.85 -9.38
N ALA A 289 13.89 -16.43 -8.76
CA ALA A 289 15.19 -16.59 -9.38
C ALA A 289 15.12 -17.50 -10.62
N GLY A 290 14.29 -18.54 -10.58
CA GLY A 290 13.98 -19.39 -11.75
C GLY A 290 13.40 -18.56 -12.90
N PHE A 291 12.40 -17.75 -12.63
CA PHE A 291 11.76 -16.87 -13.63
C PHE A 291 12.76 -15.88 -14.24
N LYS A 292 13.65 -15.29 -13.42
CA LYS A 292 14.71 -14.41 -13.93
C LYS A 292 15.63 -15.12 -14.91
N ARG A 293 16.10 -16.34 -14.56
CA ARG A 293 16.93 -17.16 -15.48
C ARG A 293 16.22 -17.52 -16.78
N GLU A 294 14.91 -17.87 -16.71
CA GLU A 294 14.11 -18.13 -17.90
C GLU A 294 13.97 -16.90 -18.80
N ALA A 295 13.78 -15.72 -18.21
CA ALA A 295 13.70 -14.45 -18.94
C ALA A 295 15.05 -14.13 -19.62
N GLU A 296 16.17 -14.31 -18.92
CA GLU A 296 17.54 -14.19 -19.47
C GLU A 296 17.78 -15.20 -20.60
N GLY A 297 17.18 -16.40 -20.51
CA GLY A 297 17.17 -17.44 -21.53
C GLY A 297 16.27 -17.16 -22.73
N GLY A 298 15.59 -16.01 -22.78
CA GLY A 298 14.77 -15.57 -23.91
C GLY A 298 13.26 -15.77 -23.78
N ARG A 299 12.76 -16.27 -22.64
CA ARG A 299 11.33 -16.28 -22.38
C ARG A 299 10.81 -14.85 -22.23
N ASN A 300 9.65 -14.58 -22.85
CA ASN A 300 9.09 -13.23 -22.88
C ASN A 300 8.77 -12.71 -21.48
N PRO A 301 9.32 -11.56 -21.03
CA PRO A 301 9.00 -10.96 -19.73
C PRO A 301 7.51 -10.73 -19.51
N ARG A 302 6.73 -10.53 -20.58
CA ARG A 302 5.27 -10.41 -20.50
C ARG A 302 4.62 -11.62 -19.81
N ASP A 303 5.14 -12.83 -20.00
CA ASP A 303 4.55 -14.04 -19.40
C ASP A 303 4.66 -13.99 -17.88
N PHE A 304 5.79 -13.55 -17.36
CA PHE A 304 5.99 -13.38 -15.91
C PHE A 304 5.14 -12.24 -15.37
N LYS A 305 4.99 -11.15 -16.14
CA LYS A 305 4.11 -10.04 -15.76
C LYS A 305 2.65 -10.47 -15.65
N VAL A 306 2.19 -11.34 -16.55
CA VAL A 306 0.86 -11.98 -16.47
C VAL A 306 0.75 -12.80 -15.18
N LEU A 307 1.74 -13.65 -14.84
CA LEU A 307 1.73 -14.42 -13.61
C LEU A 307 1.62 -13.54 -12.37
N LEU A 308 2.40 -12.46 -12.31
CA LEU A 308 2.35 -11.50 -11.22
C LEU A 308 1.00 -10.81 -11.13
N ALA A 309 0.48 -10.33 -12.26
CA ALA A 309 -0.81 -9.63 -12.30
C ALA A 309 -1.96 -10.56 -11.87
N GLN A 310 -1.97 -11.81 -12.34
CA GLN A 310 -2.97 -12.80 -11.92
C GLN A 310 -2.87 -13.10 -10.42
N GLU A 311 -1.66 -13.29 -9.88
CA GLU A 311 -1.45 -13.52 -8.44
C GLU A 311 -2.00 -12.37 -7.59
N ILE A 312 -1.71 -11.13 -7.97
CA ILE A 312 -2.15 -9.94 -7.21
C ILE A 312 -3.67 -9.76 -7.33
N VAL A 313 -4.25 -9.88 -8.54
CA VAL A 313 -5.70 -9.78 -8.73
C VAL A 313 -6.43 -10.89 -7.98
N ALA A 314 -5.97 -12.13 -8.06
CA ALA A 314 -6.59 -13.24 -7.36
C ALA A 314 -6.60 -13.07 -5.83
N ARG A 315 -5.57 -12.42 -5.27
CA ARG A 315 -5.46 -12.14 -3.83
C ARG A 315 -6.51 -11.17 -3.34
N PHE A 316 -6.79 -10.11 -4.10
CA PHE A 316 -7.71 -9.03 -3.68
C PHE A 316 -9.15 -9.24 -4.17
N HIS A 317 -9.35 -10.15 -5.11
CA HIS A 317 -10.65 -10.50 -5.66
C HIS A 317 -10.84 -12.03 -5.62
N SER A 318 -10.68 -12.71 -6.75
CA SER A 318 -10.75 -14.16 -6.83
C SER A 318 -9.93 -14.69 -8.01
N GLN A 319 -9.61 -15.97 -7.98
CA GLN A 319 -8.95 -16.63 -9.11
C GLN A 319 -9.77 -16.51 -10.42
N PRO A 320 -11.10 -16.73 -10.43
CA PRO A 320 -11.91 -16.49 -11.63
C PRO A 320 -11.89 -15.05 -12.12
N ASP A 321 -11.80 -14.06 -11.21
CA ASP A 321 -11.66 -12.64 -11.60
C ASP A 321 -10.33 -12.37 -12.28
N ALA A 322 -9.24 -12.97 -11.79
CA ALA A 322 -7.92 -12.84 -12.38
C ALA A 322 -7.86 -13.44 -13.80
N GLU A 323 -8.52 -14.59 -14.00
CA GLU A 323 -8.62 -15.25 -15.31
C GLU A 323 -9.44 -14.40 -16.28
N ARG A 324 -10.61 -13.90 -15.86
CA ARG A 324 -11.43 -12.99 -16.67
C ARG A 324 -10.67 -11.70 -17.02
N ALA A 325 -9.90 -11.14 -16.10
CA ALA A 325 -9.10 -9.94 -16.33
C ALA A 325 -8.01 -10.19 -17.38
N LEU A 326 -7.38 -11.37 -17.38
CA LEU A 326 -6.41 -11.76 -18.42
C LEU A 326 -7.09 -11.93 -19.79
N ASP A 327 -8.25 -12.57 -19.85
CA ASP A 327 -9.01 -12.78 -21.09
C ASP A 327 -9.43 -11.43 -21.67
N ASP A 328 -9.97 -10.53 -20.87
CA ASP A 328 -10.33 -9.18 -21.28
C ASP A 328 -9.10 -8.38 -21.76
N PHE A 329 -7.98 -8.47 -21.03
CA PHE A 329 -6.73 -7.83 -21.45
C PHE A 329 -6.24 -8.33 -22.83
N ASN A 330 -6.28 -9.65 -23.07
CA ASN A 330 -5.91 -10.25 -24.33
C ASN A 330 -6.89 -9.90 -25.44
N HIS A 331 -8.20 -9.84 -25.14
CA HIS A 331 -9.23 -9.43 -26.09
C HIS A 331 -9.03 -7.97 -26.53
N ARG A 332 -8.80 -7.06 -25.59
CA ARG A 332 -8.47 -5.64 -25.88
C ARG A 332 -7.18 -5.50 -26.69
N ALA A 333 -6.16 -6.30 -26.42
CA ALA A 333 -4.89 -6.28 -27.14
C ALA A 333 -5.07 -6.65 -28.63
N LYS A 334 -6.06 -7.51 -28.93
CA LYS A 334 -6.45 -7.90 -30.31
C LYS A 334 -7.42 -6.91 -30.96
N GLY A 335 -7.75 -5.79 -30.30
CA GLY A 335 -8.69 -4.78 -30.80
C GLY A 335 -10.15 -5.05 -30.48
N GLY A 336 -10.42 -5.97 -29.57
CA GLY A 336 -11.77 -6.27 -29.09
C GLY A 336 -12.34 -5.17 -28.18
N VAL A 337 -13.66 -5.17 -28.05
CA VAL A 337 -14.41 -4.27 -27.16
C VAL A 337 -14.38 -4.86 -25.74
N PRO A 338 -14.06 -4.07 -24.69
CA PRO A 338 -14.16 -4.54 -23.32
C PRO A 338 -15.59 -4.94 -22.95
N ASP A 339 -15.73 -5.97 -22.09
CA ASP A 339 -17.06 -6.42 -21.66
C ASP A 339 -17.77 -5.38 -20.77
N ASP A 340 -17.02 -4.67 -19.92
CA ASP A 340 -17.53 -3.64 -19.01
C ASP A 340 -17.27 -2.24 -19.59
N ILE A 341 -18.15 -1.79 -20.49
CA ILE A 341 -18.14 -0.43 -21.03
C ILE A 341 -19.35 0.35 -20.55
N PRO A 342 -19.20 1.68 -20.30
CA PRO A 342 -20.32 2.54 -19.92
C PRO A 342 -21.46 2.45 -20.94
N SER A 343 -22.68 2.30 -20.45
CA SER A 343 -23.89 2.40 -21.27
C SER A 343 -24.48 3.79 -21.11
N VAL A 344 -24.77 4.45 -22.24
CA VAL A 344 -25.31 5.82 -22.28
C VAL A 344 -26.50 5.86 -23.21
N THR A 345 -27.62 6.37 -22.70
CA THR A 345 -28.82 6.64 -23.55
C THR A 345 -28.84 8.11 -23.92
N LEU A 346 -28.93 8.39 -25.21
CA LEU A 346 -29.01 9.73 -25.77
C LEU A 346 -30.30 9.87 -26.60
N ALA A 347 -30.84 11.07 -26.64
CA ALA A 347 -32.02 11.38 -27.45
C ALA A 347 -31.67 12.41 -28.54
N GLY A 348 -32.50 12.46 -29.57
CA GLY A 348 -32.43 13.46 -30.64
C GLY A 348 -31.70 12.95 -31.90
N ALA A 349 -31.98 11.70 -32.29
CA ALA A 349 -31.51 11.21 -33.60
C ALA A 349 -32.24 11.95 -34.74
N PRO A 350 -31.50 12.21 -35.89
CA PRO A 350 -30.09 11.89 -36.12
C PRO A 350 -29.13 12.88 -35.45
N LEU A 351 -28.11 12.39 -34.76
CA LEU A 351 -27.15 13.20 -33.99
C LEU A 351 -25.80 13.27 -34.69
N ALA A 352 -25.25 14.49 -34.81
CA ALA A 352 -23.92 14.66 -35.37
C ALA A 352 -22.85 13.92 -34.55
N ILE A 353 -21.94 13.17 -35.21
CA ILE A 353 -20.94 12.31 -34.55
C ILE A 353 -20.10 13.05 -33.51
N GLY A 354 -19.70 14.30 -33.76
CA GLY A 354 -18.95 15.09 -32.76
C GLY A 354 -19.74 15.42 -31.49
N GLN A 355 -21.07 15.62 -31.62
CA GLN A 355 -21.97 15.83 -30.48
C GLN A 355 -22.20 14.51 -29.73
N LEU A 356 -22.41 13.42 -30.45
CA LEU A 356 -22.58 12.09 -29.90
C LEU A 356 -21.40 11.70 -29.00
N LEU A 357 -20.18 11.86 -29.50
CA LEU A 357 -18.96 11.54 -28.78
C LEU A 357 -18.79 12.37 -27.50
N LYS A 358 -19.18 13.65 -27.55
CA LYS A 358 -19.17 14.54 -26.37
C LYS A 358 -20.23 14.15 -25.37
N GLN A 359 -21.48 13.93 -25.80
CA GLN A 359 -22.59 13.58 -24.93
C GLN A 359 -22.41 12.19 -24.29
N ALA A 360 -21.78 11.25 -25.02
CA ALA A 360 -21.40 9.95 -24.50
C ALA A 360 -20.21 10.00 -23.52
N GLY A 361 -19.65 11.19 -23.23
CA GLY A 361 -18.54 11.36 -22.28
C GLY A 361 -17.19 10.82 -22.77
N LEU A 362 -17.09 10.50 -24.06
CA LEU A 362 -15.88 9.94 -24.66
C LEU A 362 -14.81 10.99 -24.98
N VAL A 363 -15.23 12.24 -25.12
CA VAL A 363 -14.38 13.42 -25.33
C VAL A 363 -14.94 14.63 -24.61
N PRO A 364 -14.11 15.58 -24.14
CA PRO A 364 -14.56 16.78 -23.44
C PRO A 364 -15.21 17.82 -24.37
N SER A 365 -14.89 17.78 -25.69
CA SER A 365 -15.39 18.75 -26.64
C SER A 365 -15.60 18.16 -28.05
N THR A 366 -16.49 18.78 -28.81
CA THR A 366 -16.70 18.45 -30.25
C THR A 366 -15.45 18.67 -31.09
N SER A 367 -14.63 19.67 -30.74
CA SER A 367 -13.34 19.91 -31.45
C SER A 367 -12.35 18.76 -31.23
N GLU A 368 -12.30 18.16 -30.04
CA GLU A 368 -11.49 16.97 -29.78
C GLU A 368 -12.07 15.75 -30.52
N ALA A 369 -13.39 15.62 -30.57
CA ALA A 369 -14.05 14.58 -31.35
C ALA A 369 -13.59 14.61 -32.83
N LEU A 370 -13.67 15.78 -33.46
CA LEU A 370 -13.30 15.95 -34.86
C LEU A 370 -11.80 15.68 -35.12
N ARG A 371 -10.92 16.05 -34.18
CA ARG A 371 -9.48 15.71 -34.26
C ARG A 371 -9.24 14.21 -34.20
N ASN A 372 -9.94 13.50 -33.30
CA ASN A 372 -9.84 12.05 -33.21
C ASN A 372 -10.35 11.35 -34.47
N ILE A 373 -11.38 11.89 -35.13
CA ILE A 373 -11.87 11.37 -36.41
C ILE A 373 -10.80 11.53 -37.50
N ASP A 374 -10.16 12.71 -37.63
CA ASP A 374 -9.06 12.97 -38.56
C ASP A 374 -7.90 11.99 -38.39
N GLN A 375 -7.62 11.61 -37.18
CA GLN A 375 -6.55 10.69 -36.84
C GLN A 375 -6.96 9.21 -36.97
N GLY A 376 -8.18 8.93 -37.49
CA GLY A 376 -8.71 7.57 -37.61
C GLY A 376 -8.95 6.87 -36.26
N GLY A 377 -9.04 7.67 -35.17
CA GLY A 377 -9.17 7.16 -33.80
C GLY A 377 -10.60 6.89 -33.36
N VAL A 378 -11.62 7.11 -34.23
CA VAL A 378 -13.02 6.88 -33.87
C VAL A 378 -13.56 5.67 -34.62
N LYS A 379 -14.27 4.78 -33.89
CA LYS A 379 -14.96 3.64 -34.51
C LYS A 379 -16.39 3.52 -33.95
N ILE A 380 -17.30 3.07 -34.81
CA ILE A 380 -18.67 2.63 -34.43
C ILE A 380 -18.76 1.17 -34.84
N ASP A 381 -19.10 0.28 -33.89
CA ASP A 381 -19.17 -1.18 -34.08
C ASP A 381 -17.94 -1.76 -34.79
N GLY A 382 -16.75 -1.24 -34.46
CA GLY A 382 -15.48 -1.64 -35.02
C GLY A 382 -15.11 -0.98 -36.36
N ALA A 383 -16.06 -0.34 -37.07
CA ALA A 383 -15.83 0.36 -38.32
C ALA A 383 -15.27 1.77 -38.07
N THR A 384 -14.16 2.13 -38.71
CA THR A 384 -13.55 3.45 -38.57
C THR A 384 -14.42 4.54 -39.20
N VAL A 385 -14.69 5.58 -38.42
CA VAL A 385 -15.41 6.78 -38.89
C VAL A 385 -14.39 7.78 -39.41
N SER A 386 -14.52 8.13 -40.69
CA SER A 386 -13.68 9.14 -41.37
C SER A 386 -14.44 10.42 -41.73
N ASP A 387 -15.79 10.35 -41.77
CA ASP A 387 -16.63 11.50 -42.07
C ASP A 387 -16.96 12.32 -40.82
N LYS A 388 -16.48 13.54 -40.72
CA LYS A 388 -16.79 14.49 -39.64
C LYS A 388 -18.25 14.98 -39.66
N GLY A 389 -18.89 14.92 -40.80
CA GLY A 389 -20.26 15.32 -41.02
C GLY A 389 -21.28 14.21 -40.75
N LEU A 390 -20.80 13.00 -40.39
CA LEU A 390 -21.65 11.85 -40.16
C LEU A 390 -22.74 12.19 -39.14
N LYS A 391 -23.98 11.92 -39.54
CA LYS A 391 -25.14 11.92 -38.64
C LYS A 391 -25.51 10.48 -38.32
N VAL A 392 -25.52 10.18 -37.04
CA VAL A 392 -25.81 8.82 -36.56
C VAL A 392 -27.30 8.73 -36.30
N GLU A 393 -27.95 7.74 -36.87
CA GLU A 393 -29.38 7.45 -36.73
C GLU A 393 -29.67 6.77 -35.39
N ALA A 394 -30.96 6.66 -35.04
CA ALA A 394 -31.41 5.94 -33.86
C ALA A 394 -30.97 4.47 -33.93
N GLY A 395 -30.47 3.95 -32.80
CA GLY A 395 -29.99 2.57 -32.71
C GLY A 395 -29.13 2.32 -31.48
N GLU A 396 -28.68 1.09 -31.36
CA GLU A 396 -27.72 0.69 -30.31
C GLU A 396 -26.41 0.27 -30.97
N PHE A 397 -25.30 0.87 -30.52
CA PHE A 397 -23.99 0.63 -31.10
C PHE A 397 -22.88 0.90 -30.07
N VAL A 398 -21.71 0.31 -30.32
CA VAL A 398 -20.52 0.54 -29.52
C VAL A 398 -19.64 1.60 -30.18
N VAL A 399 -19.37 2.66 -29.44
CA VAL A 399 -18.48 3.74 -29.88
C VAL A 399 -17.14 3.65 -29.21
N GLN A 400 -16.07 3.75 -29.99
CA GLN A 400 -14.68 3.74 -29.51
C GLN A 400 -13.97 5.04 -29.93
N VAL A 401 -13.22 5.64 -28.97
CA VAL A 401 -12.31 6.76 -29.25
C VAL A 401 -10.91 6.42 -28.75
N GLY A 402 -9.98 6.30 -29.68
CA GLY A 402 -8.63 5.81 -29.40
C GLY A 402 -8.63 4.35 -28.94
N LYS A 403 -7.64 3.97 -28.13
CA LYS A 403 -7.47 2.56 -27.69
C LYS A 403 -8.19 2.23 -26.38
N ARG A 404 -8.66 3.23 -25.64
CA ARG A 404 -9.08 3.05 -24.24
C ARG A 404 -10.48 3.55 -23.90
N ARG A 405 -11.07 4.41 -24.74
CA ARG A 405 -12.38 5.04 -24.45
C ARG A 405 -13.47 4.34 -25.26
N PHE A 406 -14.40 3.70 -24.57
CA PHE A 406 -15.54 2.98 -25.15
C PHE A 406 -16.81 3.39 -24.46
N ALA A 407 -17.92 3.36 -25.18
CA ALA A 407 -19.28 3.45 -24.63
C ALA A 407 -20.25 2.65 -25.50
N ARG A 408 -21.22 1.99 -24.88
CA ARG A 408 -22.42 1.45 -25.52
C ARG A 408 -23.44 2.58 -25.55
N VAL A 409 -23.80 3.03 -26.71
CA VAL A 409 -24.74 4.14 -26.91
C VAL A 409 -26.05 3.62 -27.43
N THR A 410 -27.14 3.92 -26.72
CA THR A 410 -28.51 3.76 -27.22
C THR A 410 -29.00 5.15 -27.60
N LEU A 411 -29.13 5.43 -28.91
CA LEU A 411 -29.62 6.70 -29.44
C LEU A 411 -31.06 6.55 -29.84
N THR A 412 -31.92 7.36 -29.24
CA THR A 412 -33.35 7.40 -29.52
C THR A 412 -33.71 8.61 -30.34
N ALA A 413 -34.90 8.57 -30.97
CA ALA A 413 -35.43 9.68 -31.75
C ALA A 413 -35.63 10.98 -30.95
#